data_f74486ab28ce8d19227d2a9c58756837
#
_entry.id   f74486ab28ce8d19227d2a9c58756837
#
_cell.length_a   1.000
_cell.length_b   1.000
_cell.length_c   1.000
_cell.angle_alpha   90.00
_cell.angle_beta   90.00
_cell.angle_gamma   90.00
#
_symmetry.space_group_name_H-M   'P 1'
#
loop_
_entity.id
_entity.type
_entity.pdbx_description
1 polymer ?
#
loop_
_entity_poly.entity_id
_entity_poly.type
_entity_poly.pdbx_seq_one_letter_code
_entity_poly.pdbx_strand_id
1 'polypeptide(L)'
;MTENTSRQQHVTSADGTMIAVTVTGHGRPLVVSPGSLSTAQDWQPVADALAPHFTTYAVDRRGHGASGDNPDFSIEREQQDIAAVVELAGPDALLLAHSYGGVVALGLALDKPPAALIVYEPPVPVGGPVAGDALAPFERAVDEGDLDGALTLGLRHFIKMDEPVIGMIRSTPLWAPRAALTPTWGRELRAIDAFGADLARFGALTMPTLLIIGELSPPWLVDTSRQLQEAIPDSRQAVIAGQAHDAHLGDPEALASVIVTFVGDLATRDDERIGL
;
A
#
# COMPACT_ATOMS: atom_id res chain seq x y z
N MET A 1 4.92 -24.70 17.80
CA MET A 1 4.59 -23.72 16.75
C MET A 1 3.08 -23.70 16.67
N THR A 2 2.44 -22.65 17.17
CA THR A 2 1.00 -22.43 16.98
C THR A 2 0.80 -22.09 15.51
N GLU A 3 0.03 -22.92 14.78
CA GLU A 3 -0.39 -22.55 13.42
C GLU A 3 -1.09 -21.21 13.45
N ASN A 4 -0.54 -20.22 12.74
CA ASN A 4 -1.15 -18.94 12.56
C ASN A 4 -2.36 -19.11 11.64
N THR A 5 -3.54 -19.33 12.20
CA THR A 5 -4.78 -19.49 11.43
C THR A 5 -5.24 -18.13 10.92
N SER A 6 -5.04 -17.88 9.65
CA SER A 6 -5.66 -16.73 8.96
C SER A 6 -7.16 -16.99 8.81
N ARG A 7 -7.97 -15.94 9.00
CA ARG A 7 -9.43 -16.00 8.78
C ARG A 7 -9.86 -14.87 7.85
N GLN A 8 -10.76 -15.15 6.93
CA GLN A 8 -11.36 -14.13 6.08
C GLN A 8 -12.59 -13.52 6.76
N GLN A 9 -12.71 -12.21 6.66
CA GLN A 9 -13.86 -11.41 7.09
C GLN A 9 -14.27 -10.46 5.95
N HIS A 10 -15.45 -9.87 6.09
CA HIS A 10 -15.92 -8.84 5.16
C HIS A 10 -16.43 -7.64 5.95
N VAL A 11 -16.20 -6.45 5.42
CA VAL A 11 -16.79 -5.20 5.90
C VAL A 11 -17.51 -4.53 4.75
N THR A 12 -18.62 -3.85 5.05
CA THR A 12 -19.38 -3.10 4.05
C THR A 12 -18.87 -1.66 4.01
N SER A 13 -18.42 -1.21 2.85
CA SER A 13 -18.04 0.17 2.60
C SER A 13 -19.23 1.10 2.56
N ALA A 14 -19.00 2.42 2.58
CA ALA A 14 -20.05 3.44 2.61
C ALA A 14 -20.98 3.41 1.39
N ASP A 15 -20.51 2.91 0.24
CA ASP A 15 -21.32 2.73 -0.98
C ASP A 15 -21.97 1.34 -1.09
N GLY A 16 -21.86 0.50 -0.07
CA GLY A 16 -22.39 -0.86 -0.05
C GLY A 16 -21.45 -1.91 -0.63
N THR A 17 -20.26 -1.54 -1.13
CA THR A 17 -19.27 -2.49 -1.64
C THR A 17 -18.76 -3.37 -0.51
N MET A 18 -18.74 -4.69 -0.72
CA MET A 18 -18.19 -5.65 0.23
C MET A 18 -16.67 -5.72 0.09
N ILE A 19 -15.96 -5.40 1.15
CA ILE A 19 -14.50 -5.42 1.20
C ILE A 19 -14.05 -6.64 2.01
N ALA A 20 -13.27 -7.51 1.39
CA ALA A 20 -12.69 -8.69 2.02
C ALA A 20 -11.40 -8.33 2.77
N VAL A 21 -11.24 -8.95 3.93
CA VAL A 21 -10.12 -8.71 4.83
C VAL A 21 -9.60 -10.05 5.34
N THR A 22 -8.32 -10.32 5.18
CA THR A 22 -7.65 -11.47 5.78
C THR A 22 -7.05 -11.06 7.11
N VAL A 23 -7.50 -11.71 8.20
CA VAL A 23 -7.04 -11.41 9.56
C VAL A 23 -6.08 -12.48 10.03
N THR A 24 -4.87 -12.08 10.45
CA THR A 24 -3.79 -12.99 10.89
C THR A 24 -3.12 -12.47 12.16
N GLY A 25 -2.74 -13.38 13.06
CA GLY A 25 -1.97 -13.06 14.25
C GLY A 25 -2.79 -12.54 15.44
N HIS A 26 -2.09 -11.95 16.41
CA HIS A 26 -2.66 -11.40 17.64
C HIS A 26 -1.83 -10.20 18.12
N GLY A 27 -2.44 -9.30 18.86
CA GLY A 27 -1.79 -8.09 19.38
C GLY A 27 -2.39 -6.81 18.82
N ARG A 28 -1.58 -5.75 18.76
CA ARG A 28 -2.05 -4.43 18.31
C ARG A 28 -2.60 -4.50 16.87
N PRO A 29 -3.77 -3.90 16.57
CA PRO A 29 -4.34 -3.96 15.25
C PRO A 29 -3.51 -3.17 14.23
N LEU A 30 -3.26 -3.80 13.06
CA LEU A 30 -2.55 -3.23 11.93
C LEU A 30 -3.32 -3.51 10.64
N VAL A 31 -3.91 -2.47 10.06
CA VAL A 31 -4.54 -2.56 8.74
C VAL A 31 -3.47 -2.48 7.67
N VAL A 32 -3.52 -3.37 6.68
CA VAL A 32 -2.60 -3.40 5.54
C VAL A 32 -3.36 -3.10 4.26
N SER A 33 -3.02 -1.98 3.61
CA SER A 33 -3.57 -1.57 2.31
C SER A 33 -2.54 -1.82 1.20
N PRO A 34 -2.73 -2.86 0.36
CA PRO A 34 -1.80 -3.19 -0.72
C PRO A 34 -1.72 -2.15 -1.83
N GLY A 35 -0.67 -2.23 -2.65
CA GLY A 35 -0.52 -1.45 -3.87
C GLY A 35 -1.37 -1.95 -5.03
N SER A 36 -1.18 -1.34 -6.21
CA SER A 36 -1.72 -1.85 -7.47
C SER A 36 -1.25 -3.27 -7.74
N LEU A 37 -2.05 -4.05 -8.47
CA LEU A 37 -1.73 -5.43 -8.88
C LEU A 37 -1.41 -6.40 -7.72
N SER A 38 -1.85 -6.07 -6.49
CA SER A 38 -1.58 -6.85 -5.28
C SER A 38 -2.86 -7.13 -4.50
N THR A 39 -2.90 -8.26 -3.82
CA THR A 39 -4.01 -8.72 -2.99
C THR A 39 -3.55 -8.96 -1.55
N ALA A 40 -4.48 -9.23 -0.63
CA ALA A 40 -4.16 -9.65 0.73
C ALA A 40 -3.24 -10.90 0.78
N GLN A 41 -3.36 -11.78 -0.21
CA GLN A 41 -2.53 -13.00 -0.33
C GLN A 41 -1.04 -12.68 -0.51
N ASP A 42 -0.70 -11.63 -1.26
CA ASP A 42 0.70 -11.23 -1.48
C ASP A 42 1.35 -10.70 -0.18
N TRP A 43 0.53 -10.27 0.77
CA TRP A 43 0.96 -9.75 2.07
C TRP A 43 0.95 -10.80 3.19
N GLN A 44 0.50 -12.05 2.90
CA GLN A 44 0.47 -13.10 3.91
C GLN A 44 1.85 -13.39 4.54
N PRO A 45 2.98 -13.42 3.79
CA PRO A 45 4.29 -13.64 4.40
C PRO A 45 4.66 -12.54 5.42
N VAL A 46 4.33 -11.27 5.13
CA VAL A 46 4.54 -10.16 6.08
C VAL A 46 3.61 -10.29 7.29
N ALA A 47 2.34 -10.66 7.06
CA ALA A 47 1.39 -10.88 8.14
C ALA A 47 1.82 -12.01 9.08
N ASP A 48 2.40 -13.09 8.53
CA ASP A 48 2.94 -14.21 9.33
C ASP A 48 4.15 -13.76 10.16
N ALA A 49 5.06 -12.98 9.58
CA ALA A 49 6.21 -12.41 10.30
C ALA A 49 5.78 -11.43 11.41
N LEU A 50 4.71 -10.69 11.20
CA LEU A 50 4.15 -9.72 12.16
C LEU A 50 3.23 -10.37 13.21
N ALA A 51 2.75 -11.59 12.99
CA ALA A 51 1.73 -12.24 13.82
C ALA A 51 2.04 -12.37 15.31
N PRO A 52 3.33 -12.46 15.76
CA PRO A 52 3.64 -12.42 17.20
C PRO A 52 3.37 -11.08 17.89
N HIS A 53 3.26 -9.99 17.12
CA HIS A 53 3.16 -8.62 17.63
C HIS A 53 1.86 -7.92 17.27
N PHE A 54 1.24 -8.31 16.16
CA PHE A 54 0.09 -7.62 15.58
C PHE A 54 -1.04 -8.58 15.21
N THR A 55 -2.26 -8.08 15.29
CA THR A 55 -3.39 -8.60 14.52
C THR A 55 -3.44 -7.83 13.22
N THR A 56 -2.98 -8.42 12.11
CA THR A 56 -3.00 -7.79 10.80
C THR A 56 -4.35 -7.97 10.12
N TYR A 57 -4.84 -6.93 9.48
CA TYR A 57 -6.06 -6.87 8.68
C TYR A 57 -5.65 -6.53 7.23
N ALA A 58 -5.22 -7.55 6.47
CA ALA A 58 -4.80 -7.35 5.08
C ALA A 58 -6.02 -7.25 4.16
N VAL A 59 -6.12 -6.15 3.43
CA VAL A 59 -7.29 -5.78 2.63
C VAL A 59 -7.12 -6.28 1.20
N ASP A 60 -8.14 -6.96 0.66
CA ASP A 60 -8.34 -6.98 -0.78
C ASP A 60 -9.03 -5.67 -1.17
N ARG A 61 -8.35 -4.77 -1.88
CA ARG A 61 -8.97 -3.50 -2.29
C ARG A 61 -10.12 -3.76 -3.26
N ARG A 62 -11.05 -2.80 -3.45
CA ARG A 62 -12.15 -2.96 -4.40
C ARG A 62 -11.66 -3.39 -5.79
N GLY A 63 -12.31 -4.39 -6.39
CA GLY A 63 -11.90 -4.99 -7.66
C GLY A 63 -10.71 -5.94 -7.57
N HIS A 64 -10.21 -6.25 -6.35
CA HIS A 64 -9.13 -7.20 -6.13
C HIS A 64 -9.57 -8.37 -5.25
N GLY A 65 -8.93 -9.52 -5.44
CA GLY A 65 -9.10 -10.69 -4.59
C GLY A 65 -10.56 -11.10 -4.40
N ALA A 66 -10.99 -11.20 -3.14
CA ALA A 66 -12.35 -11.57 -2.76
C ALA A 66 -13.26 -10.37 -2.48
N SER A 67 -12.79 -9.14 -2.70
CA SER A 67 -13.61 -7.94 -2.57
C SER A 67 -14.54 -7.76 -3.77
N GLY A 68 -15.68 -7.11 -3.51
CA GLY A 68 -16.54 -6.59 -4.55
C GLY A 68 -15.89 -5.41 -5.29
N ASP A 69 -16.60 -4.95 -6.34
CA ASP A 69 -16.23 -3.76 -7.09
C ASP A 69 -17.47 -2.90 -7.36
N ASN A 70 -17.23 -1.63 -7.70
CA ASN A 70 -18.29 -0.70 -8.08
C ASN A 70 -17.78 0.18 -9.23
N PRO A 71 -18.57 0.36 -10.31
CA PRO A 71 -18.20 1.25 -11.41
C PRO A 71 -18.04 2.72 -11.00
N ASP A 72 -18.69 3.15 -9.91
CA ASP A 72 -18.47 4.47 -9.28
C ASP A 72 -17.17 4.43 -8.46
N PHE A 73 -16.04 4.48 -9.18
CA PHE A 73 -14.70 4.42 -8.60
C PHE A 73 -14.12 5.83 -8.43
N SER A 74 -13.57 6.09 -7.24
CA SER A 74 -12.70 7.23 -6.97
C SER A 74 -11.75 6.90 -5.82
N ILE A 75 -10.71 7.72 -5.62
CA ILE A 75 -9.80 7.54 -4.50
C ILE A 75 -10.51 7.72 -3.15
N GLU A 76 -11.53 8.58 -3.08
CA GLU A 76 -12.35 8.79 -1.88
C GLU A 76 -13.18 7.55 -1.55
N ARG A 77 -13.63 6.78 -2.56
CA ARG A 77 -14.28 5.48 -2.34
C ARG A 77 -13.33 4.48 -1.71
N GLU A 78 -12.09 4.41 -2.18
CA GLU A 78 -11.08 3.55 -1.55
C GLU A 78 -10.69 4.02 -0.15
N GLN A 79 -10.64 5.34 0.09
CA GLN A 79 -10.47 5.89 1.44
C GLN A 79 -11.61 5.45 2.38
N GLN A 80 -12.87 5.42 1.89
CA GLN A 80 -14.01 4.93 2.65
C GLN A 80 -13.89 3.43 2.93
N ASP A 81 -13.37 2.63 1.99
CA ASP A 81 -13.11 1.20 2.19
C ASP A 81 -12.10 0.98 3.32
N ILE A 82 -10.96 1.65 3.24
CA ILE A 82 -9.92 1.53 4.26
C ILE A 82 -10.40 2.07 5.59
N ALA A 83 -11.18 3.16 5.62
CA ALA A 83 -11.78 3.68 6.84
C ALA A 83 -12.69 2.66 7.53
N ALA A 84 -13.51 1.93 6.75
CA ALA A 84 -14.37 0.88 7.30
C ALA A 84 -13.57 -0.29 7.91
N VAL A 85 -12.41 -0.63 7.31
CA VAL A 85 -11.52 -1.66 7.87
C VAL A 85 -10.79 -1.14 9.12
N VAL A 86 -10.34 0.12 9.14
CA VAL A 86 -9.75 0.75 10.33
C VAL A 86 -10.76 0.78 11.47
N GLU A 87 -12.01 1.10 11.21
CA GLU A 87 -13.09 1.06 12.20
C GLU A 87 -13.34 -0.36 12.73
N LEU A 88 -13.35 -1.38 11.84
CA LEU A 88 -13.44 -2.79 12.24
C LEU A 88 -12.26 -3.22 13.13
N ALA A 89 -11.05 -2.75 12.84
CA ALA A 89 -9.84 -3.07 13.59
C ALA A 89 -9.79 -2.37 14.96
N GLY A 90 -10.46 -1.22 15.10
CA GLY A 90 -10.61 -0.49 16.36
C GLY A 90 -9.77 0.80 16.46
N PRO A 91 -9.96 1.59 17.52
CA PRO A 91 -9.42 2.95 17.63
C PRO A 91 -7.89 3.03 17.69
N ASP A 92 -7.22 1.96 18.15
CA ASP A 92 -5.76 1.88 18.26
C ASP A 92 -5.10 1.33 16.99
N ALA A 93 -5.87 1.21 15.89
CA ALA A 93 -5.39 0.63 14.66
C ALA A 93 -4.30 1.49 14.01
N LEU A 94 -3.22 0.80 13.63
CA LEU A 94 -2.17 1.32 12.76
C LEU A 94 -2.57 1.09 11.31
N LEU A 95 -2.06 1.91 10.39
CA LEU A 95 -2.27 1.74 8.96
C LEU A 95 -0.93 1.61 8.23
N LEU A 96 -0.67 0.42 7.69
CA LEU A 96 0.42 0.13 6.76
C LEU A 96 -0.13 0.18 5.34
N ALA A 97 0.49 0.97 4.48
CA ALA A 97 0.02 1.13 3.12
C ALA A 97 1.18 1.16 2.12
N HIS A 98 1.04 0.42 1.03
CA HIS A 98 2.07 0.25 0.02
C HIS A 98 1.66 0.89 -1.30
N SER A 99 2.60 1.56 -1.96
CA SER A 99 2.43 2.04 -3.33
C SER A 99 1.14 2.85 -3.50
N TYR A 100 0.25 2.48 -4.42
CA TYR A 100 -1.06 3.12 -4.59
C TYR A 100 -1.89 3.12 -3.29
N GLY A 101 -1.90 2.02 -2.54
CA GLY A 101 -2.53 2.00 -1.21
C GLY A 101 -1.99 3.08 -0.28
N GLY A 102 -0.70 3.45 -0.43
CA GLY A 102 -0.08 4.56 0.28
C GLY A 102 -0.66 5.93 -0.10
N VAL A 103 -1.00 6.14 -1.38
CA VAL A 103 -1.68 7.36 -1.83
C VAL A 103 -3.08 7.46 -1.21
N VAL A 104 -3.82 6.34 -1.20
CA VAL A 104 -5.14 6.23 -0.54
C VAL A 104 -5.03 6.56 0.96
N ALA A 105 -4.05 5.95 1.64
CA ALA A 105 -3.83 6.13 3.08
C ALA A 105 -3.41 7.55 3.46
N LEU A 106 -2.56 8.21 2.66
CA LEU A 106 -2.19 9.61 2.86
C LEU A 106 -3.41 10.54 2.77
N GLY A 107 -4.30 10.31 1.80
CA GLY A 107 -5.54 11.07 1.68
C GLY A 107 -6.50 10.81 2.84
N LEU A 108 -6.69 9.54 3.22
CA LEU A 108 -7.52 9.15 4.36
C LEU A 108 -7.04 9.80 5.66
N ALA A 109 -5.73 9.79 5.90
CA ALA A 109 -5.14 10.27 7.14
C ALA A 109 -5.35 11.77 7.40
N LEU A 110 -5.60 12.57 6.36
CA LEU A 110 -5.96 14.00 6.50
C LEU A 110 -7.34 14.22 7.12
N ASP A 111 -8.27 13.27 6.92
CA ASP A 111 -9.65 13.36 7.41
C ASP A 111 -9.87 12.44 8.62
N LYS A 112 -9.34 11.22 8.58
CA LYS A 112 -9.47 10.19 9.61
C LYS A 112 -8.10 9.61 9.97
N PRO A 113 -7.34 10.27 10.86
CA PRO A 113 -5.99 9.83 11.21
C PRO A 113 -6.01 8.47 11.93
N PRO A 114 -5.19 7.48 11.51
CA PRO A 114 -4.94 6.26 12.28
C PRO A 114 -4.07 6.57 13.51
N ALA A 115 -3.89 5.59 14.41
CA ALA A 115 -3.02 5.76 15.58
C ALA A 115 -1.54 5.98 15.19
N ALA A 116 -1.08 5.38 14.08
CA ALA A 116 0.14 5.73 13.37
C ALA A 116 0.02 5.33 11.90
N LEU A 117 0.77 5.99 11.03
CA LEU A 117 0.78 5.75 9.59
C LEU A 117 2.13 5.19 9.16
N ILE A 118 2.13 4.12 8.37
CA ILE A 118 3.32 3.50 7.78
C ILE A 118 3.11 3.46 6.27
N VAL A 119 3.92 4.16 5.52
CA VAL A 119 3.77 4.28 4.07
C VAL A 119 5.02 3.79 3.36
N TYR A 120 4.87 2.79 2.51
CA TYR A 120 5.95 2.23 1.73
C TYR A 120 5.83 2.70 0.27
N GLU A 121 6.68 3.65 -0.10
CA GLU A 121 6.86 4.20 -1.45
C GLU A 121 5.56 4.58 -2.18
N PRO A 122 4.77 5.52 -1.66
CA PRO A 122 3.58 5.99 -2.34
C PRO A 122 3.95 6.80 -3.59
N PRO A 123 3.37 6.50 -4.77
CA PRO A 123 3.69 7.17 -6.02
C PRO A 123 2.95 8.52 -6.15
N VAL A 124 3.18 9.46 -5.22
CA VAL A 124 2.62 10.81 -5.34
C VAL A 124 3.26 11.52 -6.54
N PRO A 125 2.49 12.17 -7.43
CA PRO A 125 2.99 12.65 -8.74
C PRO A 125 3.78 13.96 -8.64
N VAL A 126 4.76 14.05 -7.72
CA VAL A 126 5.57 15.27 -7.49
C VAL A 126 6.44 15.67 -8.67
N GLY A 127 6.85 14.73 -9.49
CA GLY A 127 7.64 14.95 -10.71
C GLY A 127 6.80 15.07 -12.00
N GLY A 128 5.47 15.15 -11.87
CA GLY A 128 4.52 15.10 -12.97
C GLY A 128 3.72 13.80 -12.99
N PRO A 129 2.78 13.63 -13.93
CA PRO A 129 1.90 12.48 -14.00
C PRO A 129 2.66 11.15 -14.01
N VAL A 130 2.23 10.20 -13.19
CA VAL A 130 2.82 8.85 -13.14
C VAL A 130 2.46 8.06 -14.40
N ALA A 131 1.21 8.16 -14.84
CA ALA A 131 0.73 7.47 -16.02
C ALA A 131 1.19 8.14 -17.33
N GLY A 132 1.11 9.47 -17.40
CA GLY A 132 1.54 10.25 -18.56
C GLY A 132 0.95 9.74 -19.87
N ASP A 133 1.72 9.90 -20.96
CA ASP A 133 1.29 9.52 -22.32
C ASP A 133 1.14 7.99 -22.50
N ALA A 134 1.65 7.18 -21.57
CA ALA A 134 1.55 5.73 -21.65
C ALA A 134 0.19 5.18 -21.20
N LEU A 135 -0.66 6.00 -20.56
CA LEU A 135 -1.97 5.56 -20.09
C LEU A 135 -2.89 5.11 -21.23
N ALA A 136 -3.01 5.92 -22.29
CA ALA A 136 -3.89 5.60 -23.40
C ALA A 136 -3.49 4.31 -24.17
N PRO A 137 -2.20 4.04 -24.48
CA PRO A 137 -1.79 2.73 -25.01
C PRO A 137 -2.07 1.57 -24.06
N PHE A 138 -1.87 1.76 -22.77
CA PHE A 138 -2.15 0.76 -21.74
C PHE A 138 -3.65 0.39 -21.70
N GLU A 139 -4.53 1.39 -21.64
CA GLU A 139 -5.97 1.18 -21.60
C GLU A 139 -6.49 0.51 -22.87
N ARG A 140 -5.93 0.86 -24.03
CA ARG A 140 -6.27 0.19 -25.28
C ARG A 140 -5.92 -1.30 -25.22
N ALA A 141 -4.74 -1.66 -24.71
CA ALA A 141 -4.35 -3.07 -24.56
C ALA A 141 -5.32 -3.82 -23.60
N VAL A 142 -5.75 -3.17 -22.51
CA VAL A 142 -6.78 -3.72 -21.60
C VAL A 142 -8.10 -3.93 -22.33
N ASP A 143 -8.59 -2.93 -23.07
CA ASP A 143 -9.87 -2.98 -23.81
C ASP A 143 -9.86 -4.06 -24.92
N GLU A 144 -8.70 -4.30 -25.53
CA GLU A 144 -8.47 -5.35 -26.53
C GLU A 144 -8.29 -6.75 -25.89
N GLY A 145 -8.23 -6.83 -24.55
CA GLY A 145 -8.01 -8.09 -23.81
C GLY A 145 -6.54 -8.56 -23.81
N ASP A 146 -5.60 -7.75 -24.31
CA ASP A 146 -4.16 -8.02 -24.22
C ASP A 146 -3.61 -7.63 -22.83
N LEU A 147 -4.03 -8.39 -21.82
CA LEU A 147 -3.62 -8.12 -20.43
C LEU A 147 -2.11 -8.34 -20.21
N ASP A 148 -1.49 -9.21 -21.00
CA ASP A 148 -0.05 -9.46 -20.97
C ASP A 148 0.73 -8.26 -21.54
N GLY A 149 0.27 -7.71 -22.63
CA GLY A 149 0.79 -6.46 -23.19
C GLY A 149 0.56 -5.27 -22.28
N ALA A 150 -0.63 -5.13 -21.71
CA ALA A 150 -0.96 -4.10 -20.72
C ALA A 150 -0.02 -4.15 -19.52
N LEU A 151 0.18 -5.32 -18.90
CA LEU A 151 1.11 -5.48 -17.77
C LEU A 151 2.54 -5.09 -18.17
N THR A 152 3.00 -5.51 -19.33
CA THR A 152 4.34 -5.14 -19.84
C THR A 152 4.49 -3.64 -20.02
N LEU A 153 3.50 -2.97 -20.64
CA LEU A 153 3.48 -1.52 -20.78
C LEU A 153 3.51 -0.81 -19.43
N GLY A 154 2.69 -1.27 -18.49
CA GLY A 154 2.61 -0.67 -17.16
C GLY A 154 3.91 -0.79 -16.38
N LEU A 155 4.52 -1.97 -16.32
CA LEU A 155 5.80 -2.18 -15.63
C LEU A 155 6.92 -1.31 -16.24
N ARG A 156 6.96 -1.19 -17.56
CA ARG A 156 7.94 -0.38 -18.27
C ARG A 156 7.77 1.12 -18.02
N HIS A 157 6.55 1.63 -18.12
CA HIS A 157 6.32 3.07 -18.18
C HIS A 157 5.92 3.67 -16.82
N PHE A 158 5.13 2.98 -16.01
CA PHE A 158 4.65 3.51 -14.73
C PHE A 158 5.62 3.18 -13.59
N ILE A 159 6.10 1.92 -13.55
CA ILE A 159 7.10 1.50 -12.55
C ILE A 159 8.51 1.87 -13.00
N LYS A 160 8.73 2.08 -14.31
CA LYS A 160 10.05 2.34 -14.93
C LYS A 160 11.03 1.19 -14.72
N MET A 161 10.52 -0.04 -14.83
CA MET A 161 11.27 -1.27 -14.65
C MET A 161 12.05 -1.61 -15.93
N ASP A 162 13.27 -2.12 -15.76
CA ASP A 162 14.13 -2.51 -16.87
C ASP A 162 13.64 -3.79 -17.56
N GLU A 163 13.81 -3.89 -18.89
CA GLU A 163 13.37 -5.03 -19.71
C GLU A 163 13.84 -6.41 -19.20
N PRO A 164 15.11 -6.59 -18.78
CA PRO A 164 15.55 -7.87 -18.22
C PRO A 164 14.75 -8.28 -16.97
N VAL A 165 14.39 -7.32 -16.11
CA VAL A 165 13.60 -7.56 -14.90
C VAL A 165 12.16 -7.93 -15.26
N ILE A 166 11.55 -7.22 -16.21
CA ILE A 166 10.21 -7.57 -16.74
C ILE A 166 10.22 -9.00 -17.29
N GLY A 167 11.23 -9.35 -18.09
CA GLY A 167 11.38 -10.70 -18.65
C GLY A 167 11.52 -11.78 -17.57
N MET A 168 12.21 -11.46 -16.48
CA MET A 168 12.38 -12.35 -15.33
C MET A 168 11.05 -12.58 -14.60
N ILE A 169 10.32 -11.52 -14.29
CA ILE A 169 9.01 -11.60 -13.61
C ILE A 169 7.99 -12.33 -14.49
N ARG A 170 8.02 -12.12 -15.80
CA ARG A 170 7.14 -12.82 -16.77
C ARG A 170 7.27 -14.33 -16.71
N SER A 171 8.45 -14.84 -16.37
CA SER A 171 8.70 -16.30 -16.24
C SER A 171 8.23 -16.89 -14.90
N THR A 172 7.74 -16.07 -13.98
CA THR A 172 7.29 -16.49 -12.65
C THR A 172 5.78 -16.78 -12.60
N PRO A 173 5.30 -17.57 -11.62
CA PRO A 173 3.87 -17.76 -11.39
C PRO A 173 3.11 -16.47 -11.03
N LEU A 174 3.80 -15.40 -10.66
CA LEU A 174 3.19 -14.11 -10.31
C LEU A 174 2.66 -13.33 -11.51
N TRP A 175 3.10 -13.65 -12.74
CA TRP A 175 2.76 -12.89 -13.94
C TRP A 175 1.27 -12.90 -14.25
N ALA A 176 0.68 -14.10 -14.39
CA ALA A 176 -0.72 -14.24 -14.79
C ALA A 176 -1.71 -13.62 -13.79
N PRO A 177 -1.58 -13.81 -12.46
CA PRO A 177 -2.41 -13.11 -11.49
C PRO A 177 -2.32 -11.57 -11.59
N ARG A 178 -1.12 -11.01 -11.80
CA ARG A 178 -0.93 -9.57 -11.97
C ARG A 178 -1.51 -9.04 -13.27
N ALA A 179 -1.35 -9.78 -14.38
CA ALA A 179 -1.97 -9.43 -15.63
C ALA A 179 -3.49 -9.35 -15.51
N ALA A 180 -4.12 -10.28 -14.78
CA ALA A 180 -5.56 -10.27 -14.54
C ALA A 180 -6.05 -9.04 -13.76
N LEU A 181 -5.21 -8.32 -13.02
CA LEU A 181 -5.52 -7.11 -12.28
C LEU A 181 -5.28 -5.82 -13.09
N THR A 182 -4.73 -5.89 -14.30
CA THR A 182 -4.47 -4.69 -15.12
C THR A 182 -5.73 -3.86 -15.42
N PRO A 183 -6.97 -4.43 -15.54
CA PRO A 183 -8.17 -3.63 -15.71
C PRO A 183 -8.44 -2.62 -14.56
N THR A 184 -8.04 -2.94 -13.33
CA THR A 184 -8.18 -2.01 -12.19
C THR A 184 -7.08 -0.94 -12.22
N TRP A 185 -5.90 -1.26 -12.71
CA TRP A 185 -4.73 -0.41 -12.64
C TRP A 185 -4.88 0.91 -13.41
N GLY A 186 -5.55 0.92 -14.57
CA GLY A 186 -5.78 2.14 -15.34
C GLY A 186 -6.55 3.21 -14.55
N ARG A 187 -7.61 2.82 -13.83
CA ARG A 187 -8.37 3.76 -12.99
C ARG A 187 -7.59 4.24 -11.77
N GLU A 188 -6.76 3.37 -11.18
CA GLU A 188 -5.86 3.73 -10.07
C GLU A 188 -4.81 4.75 -10.50
N LEU A 189 -4.22 4.58 -11.69
CA LEU A 189 -3.26 5.53 -12.27
C LEU A 189 -3.89 6.91 -12.49
N ARG A 190 -5.12 6.97 -13.00
CA ARG A 190 -5.86 8.24 -13.11
C ARG A 190 -6.08 8.87 -11.72
N ALA A 191 -6.41 8.05 -10.72
CA ALA A 191 -6.60 8.51 -9.35
C ALA A 191 -5.29 9.05 -8.74
N ILE A 192 -4.15 8.41 -8.99
CA ILE A 192 -2.83 8.92 -8.60
C ILE A 192 -2.57 10.29 -9.22
N ASP A 193 -2.74 10.41 -10.53
CA ASP A 193 -2.46 11.66 -11.23
C ASP A 193 -3.43 12.79 -10.79
N ALA A 194 -4.70 12.46 -10.51
CA ALA A 194 -5.69 13.40 -9.98
C ALA A 194 -5.46 13.78 -8.52
N PHE A 195 -4.77 12.95 -7.74
CA PHE A 195 -4.44 13.23 -6.32
C PHE A 195 -3.57 14.48 -6.17
N GLY A 196 -2.74 14.77 -7.16
CA GLY A 196 -1.93 15.97 -7.28
C GLY A 196 -0.66 15.95 -6.44
N ALA A 197 0.20 16.95 -6.69
CA ALA A 197 1.55 17.05 -6.15
C ALA A 197 1.67 18.01 -4.96
N ASP A 198 0.55 18.52 -4.41
CA ASP A 198 0.59 19.43 -3.26
C ASP A 198 0.93 18.66 -1.98
N LEU A 199 2.22 18.60 -1.65
CA LEU A 199 2.71 17.97 -0.43
C LEU A 199 2.50 18.84 0.83
N ALA A 200 2.31 20.15 0.68
CA ALA A 200 2.16 21.05 1.84
C ALA A 200 0.93 20.69 2.69
N ARG A 201 -0.11 20.09 2.09
CA ARG A 201 -1.30 19.61 2.81
C ARG A 201 -0.98 18.56 3.89
N PHE A 202 0.10 17.78 3.72
CA PHE A 202 0.51 16.76 4.68
C PHE A 202 1.18 17.34 5.94
N GLY A 203 1.47 18.66 5.96
CA GLY A 203 1.82 19.38 7.17
C GLY A 203 0.73 19.36 8.24
N ALA A 204 -0.50 18.98 7.89
CA ALA A 204 -1.61 18.80 8.83
C ALA A 204 -1.64 17.44 9.51
N LEU A 205 -0.81 16.47 9.09
CA LEU A 205 -0.74 15.15 9.69
C LEU A 205 -0.08 15.23 11.08
N THR A 206 -0.76 14.74 12.09
CA THR A 206 -0.33 14.85 13.50
C THR A 206 0.08 13.51 14.13
N MET A 207 -0.26 12.38 13.45
CA MET A 207 0.12 11.07 13.95
C MET A 207 1.57 10.74 13.58
N PRO A 208 2.25 9.90 14.38
CA PRO A 208 3.57 9.38 14.03
C PRO A 208 3.52 8.69 12.66
N THR A 209 4.46 9.03 11.78
CA THR A 209 4.49 8.51 10.41
C THR A 209 5.85 7.88 10.11
N LEU A 210 5.85 6.66 9.56
CA LEU A 210 7.02 6.00 9.02
C LEU A 210 6.94 5.97 7.50
N LEU A 211 7.98 6.45 6.83
CA LEU A 211 8.18 6.30 5.39
C LEU A 211 9.22 5.21 5.14
N ILE A 212 8.82 4.15 4.44
CA ILE A 212 9.72 3.04 4.10
C ILE A 212 10.14 3.19 2.64
N ILE A 213 11.41 2.96 2.37
CA ILE A 213 11.99 2.88 1.02
C ILE A 213 12.86 1.64 0.88
N GLY A 214 12.88 1.04 -0.29
CA GLY A 214 13.85 0.03 -0.66
C GLY A 214 15.15 0.68 -1.14
N GLU A 215 16.30 0.13 -0.76
CA GLU A 215 17.60 0.64 -1.18
C GLU A 215 17.78 0.63 -2.71
N LEU A 216 17.18 -0.37 -3.38
CA LEU A 216 17.26 -0.58 -4.82
C LEU A 216 16.03 -0.06 -5.58
N SER A 217 15.16 0.68 -4.92
CA SER A 217 13.96 1.24 -5.54
C SER A 217 14.28 2.31 -6.58
N PRO A 218 13.40 2.51 -7.58
CA PRO A 218 13.56 3.57 -8.56
C PRO A 218 13.76 4.93 -7.91
N PRO A 219 14.73 5.74 -8.36
CA PRO A 219 15.08 7.03 -7.73
C PRO A 219 13.87 7.96 -7.52
N TRP A 220 12.92 7.97 -8.43
CA TRP A 220 11.74 8.84 -8.34
C TRP A 220 10.82 8.48 -7.16
N LEU A 221 10.70 7.18 -6.77
CA LEU A 221 9.95 6.75 -5.58
C LEU A 221 10.68 7.13 -4.30
N VAL A 222 12.00 6.96 -4.29
CA VAL A 222 12.86 7.37 -3.19
C VAL A 222 12.76 8.88 -2.97
N ASP A 223 12.83 9.68 -4.05
CA ASP A 223 12.75 11.14 -3.98
C ASP A 223 11.37 11.61 -3.53
N THR A 224 10.29 10.96 -4.00
CA THR A 224 8.92 11.22 -3.53
C THR A 224 8.79 10.96 -2.03
N SER A 225 9.32 9.85 -1.54
CA SER A 225 9.27 9.50 -0.11
C SER A 225 10.08 10.48 0.76
N ARG A 226 11.21 10.99 0.26
CA ARG A 226 11.98 12.03 0.96
C ARG A 226 11.23 13.36 1.04
N GLN A 227 10.61 13.79 -0.06
CA GLN A 227 9.81 15.01 -0.07
C GLN A 227 8.59 14.90 0.86
N LEU A 228 7.97 13.72 0.94
CA LEU A 228 6.91 13.46 1.93
C LEU A 228 7.44 13.55 3.36
N GLN A 229 8.63 13.01 3.65
CA GLN A 229 9.25 13.14 4.96
C GLN A 229 9.47 14.60 5.35
N GLU A 230 9.90 15.43 4.43
CA GLU A 230 10.08 16.87 4.67
C GLU A 230 8.76 17.59 4.94
N ALA A 231 7.65 17.13 4.33
CA ALA A 231 6.34 17.72 4.46
C ALA A 231 5.57 17.28 5.73
N ILE A 232 5.82 16.06 6.25
CA ILE A 232 5.09 15.49 7.39
C ILE A 232 5.85 15.75 8.70
N PRO A 233 5.27 16.49 9.68
CA PRO A 233 6.00 16.97 10.85
C PRO A 233 6.60 15.88 11.75
N ASP A 234 5.81 14.86 12.15
CA ASP A 234 6.30 13.73 12.98
C ASP A 234 6.52 12.50 12.10
N SER A 235 7.52 12.62 11.22
CA SER A 235 7.86 11.54 10.30
C SER A 235 9.30 11.04 10.48
N ARG A 236 9.48 9.75 10.19
CA ARG A 236 10.78 9.07 10.13
C ARG A 236 10.87 8.32 8.81
N GLN A 237 12.10 8.04 8.39
CA GLN A 237 12.36 7.21 7.23
C GLN A 237 13.15 5.97 7.62
N ALA A 238 12.83 4.84 7.00
CA ALA A 238 13.60 3.61 7.09
C ALA A 238 13.93 3.10 5.68
N VAL A 239 15.14 2.56 5.52
CA VAL A 239 15.62 1.96 4.27
C VAL A 239 15.75 0.46 4.47
N ILE A 240 15.15 -0.33 3.59
CA ILE A 240 15.31 -1.78 3.59
C ILE A 240 16.47 -2.14 2.66
N ALA A 241 17.58 -2.58 3.26
CA ALA A 241 18.81 -2.91 2.52
C ALA A 241 18.59 -4.06 1.54
N GLY A 242 19.14 -3.93 0.33
CA GLY A 242 19.06 -4.93 -0.73
C GLY A 242 17.66 -5.17 -1.32
N GLN A 243 16.65 -4.40 -0.90
CA GLN A 243 15.27 -4.51 -1.40
C GLN A 243 14.89 -3.34 -2.30
N ALA A 244 13.91 -3.58 -3.17
CA ALA A 244 13.28 -2.58 -4.01
C ALA A 244 11.81 -2.40 -3.58
N HIS A 245 10.96 -1.94 -4.48
CA HIS A 245 9.54 -1.63 -4.25
C HIS A 245 8.70 -2.79 -3.69
N ASP A 246 9.10 -4.02 -3.95
CA ASP A 246 8.34 -5.24 -3.59
C ASP A 246 8.97 -6.03 -2.42
N ALA A 247 9.53 -5.35 -1.38
CA ALA A 247 10.13 -6.05 -0.22
C ALA A 247 9.14 -6.98 0.50
N HIS A 248 7.84 -6.74 0.42
CA HIS A 248 6.81 -7.62 0.97
C HIS A 248 6.82 -9.03 0.34
N LEU A 249 7.38 -9.17 -0.87
CA LEU A 249 7.62 -10.45 -1.56
C LEU A 249 9.08 -10.89 -1.48
N GLY A 250 10.02 -9.94 -1.52
CA GLY A 250 11.45 -10.20 -1.58
C GLY A 250 12.06 -10.56 -0.23
N ASP A 251 11.73 -9.82 0.82
CA ASP A 251 12.19 -10.04 2.20
C ASP A 251 11.14 -9.56 3.20
N PRO A 252 10.06 -10.34 3.41
CA PRO A 252 8.98 -9.99 4.32
C PRO A 252 9.44 -9.83 5.78
N GLU A 253 10.48 -10.56 6.20
CA GLU A 253 11.03 -10.48 7.55
C GLU A 253 11.74 -9.15 7.78
N ALA A 254 12.52 -8.66 6.81
CA ALA A 254 13.16 -7.35 6.91
C ALA A 254 12.10 -6.23 6.98
N LEU A 255 11.05 -6.30 6.17
CA LEU A 255 9.94 -5.36 6.22
C LEU A 255 9.23 -5.40 7.58
N ALA A 256 8.92 -6.60 8.08
CA ALA A 256 8.29 -6.78 9.40
C ALA A 256 9.16 -6.21 10.53
N SER A 257 10.48 -6.45 10.49
CA SER A 257 11.43 -5.95 11.49
C SER A 257 11.42 -4.42 11.58
N VAL A 258 11.38 -3.73 10.43
CA VAL A 258 11.30 -2.26 10.38
C VAL A 258 10.00 -1.76 11.04
N ILE A 259 8.88 -2.42 10.76
CA ILE A 259 7.57 -2.06 11.34
C ILE A 259 7.56 -2.29 12.86
N VAL A 260 8.03 -3.45 13.32
CA VAL A 260 8.11 -3.78 14.77
C VAL A 260 8.97 -2.77 15.51
N THR A 261 10.13 -2.41 14.95
CA THR A 261 11.05 -1.42 15.53
C THR A 261 10.37 -0.06 15.66
N PHE A 262 9.72 0.44 14.60
CA PHE A 262 9.03 1.72 14.63
C PHE A 262 7.94 1.76 15.70
N VAL A 263 7.10 0.72 15.78
CA VAL A 263 6.01 0.68 16.76
C VAL A 263 6.53 0.52 18.20
N GLY A 264 7.61 -0.23 18.40
CA GLY A 264 8.29 -0.35 19.69
C GLY A 264 8.82 1.01 20.20
N ASP A 265 9.42 1.80 19.31
CA ASP A 265 9.88 3.16 19.64
C ASP A 265 8.72 4.10 20.02
N LEU A 266 7.53 3.95 19.43
CA LEU A 266 6.37 4.75 19.80
C LEU A 266 5.93 4.46 21.25
N ALA A 267 5.88 3.19 21.62
CA ALA A 267 5.51 2.80 22.99
C ALA A 267 6.48 3.39 24.05
N THR A 268 7.78 3.37 23.76
CA THR A 268 8.80 3.96 24.65
C THR A 268 8.62 5.48 24.80
N ARG A 269 8.29 6.19 23.73
CA ARG A 269 8.02 7.65 23.79
C ARG A 269 6.79 7.99 24.60
N ASP A 270 5.74 7.18 24.51
CA ASP A 270 4.51 7.40 25.28
C ASP A 270 4.75 7.18 26.77
N ASP A 271 5.53 6.16 27.15
CA ASP A 271 5.92 5.90 28.53
C ASP A 271 6.75 7.07 29.12
N GLU A 272 7.71 7.61 28.39
CA GLU A 272 8.51 8.77 28.80
C GLU A 272 7.65 10.04 28.97
N ARG A 273 6.60 10.23 28.17
CA ARG A 273 5.68 11.40 28.27
C ARG A 273 4.74 11.29 29.46
N ILE A 274 4.39 10.06 29.90
CA ILE A 274 3.51 9.79 31.06
C ILE A 274 4.31 9.76 32.36
N GLY A 275 5.66 9.74 32.29
CA GLY A 275 6.54 9.82 33.46
C GLY A 275 6.62 8.51 34.25
N LEU A 276 6.50 7.37 33.57
CA LEU A 276 6.76 6.03 34.12
C LEU A 276 8.22 5.65 33.95
#